data_63e2be9ae93527a7f3eda11097441fe3
#
_entry.id   63e2be9ae93527a7f3eda11097441fe3
#
_cell.length_a   1.000
_cell.length_b   1.000
_cell.length_c   1.000
_cell.angle_alpha   90.00
_cell.angle_beta   90.00
_cell.angle_gamma   90.00
#
_symmetry.space_group_name_H-M   'P 1'
#
loop_
_entity.id
_entity.type
_entity.pdbx_description
1 polymer ?
#
loop_
_entity_poly.entity_id
_entity_poly.type
_entity_poly.pdbx_seq_one_letter_code
_entity_poly.pdbx_strand_id
1 'polypeptide(L)'
;MIEHLLQPLVCERFRNDTRYREGHLRVVNALPERRVLGLHSPEIKQVAKSLSREGGEVVMPDGTHRMCANGAEVVRAFEAVPNESLCYEETVIWGYLINLEKCSLDERLAMLTRYVPALDNWAECDSYCAHAKWMARADKATLWAFLQPWFCSEREFEVRFAVVVAMYYFLNEEWLDKVFERINGLNFDRIKSKYKTAKGKPKVAQQGTVQGTEPYYVRMGVAWLLATALAKFLDTTRDFVRSSNLPEDVVKLYIRKARESFRTSNVVAL
;
A
#
# COMPACT_ATOMS: atom_id res chain seq x y z
N MET A 1 4.90 -13.83 -14.06
CA MET A 1 5.00 -13.12 -15.37
C MET A 1 6.42 -12.71 -15.73
N ILE A 2 7.14 -12.05 -14.82
CA ILE A 2 8.54 -11.63 -15.04
C ILE A 2 9.51 -12.29 -14.06
N GLU A 3 9.14 -13.40 -13.45
CA GLU A 3 9.97 -14.09 -12.45
C GLU A 3 11.35 -14.50 -13.00
N HIS A 4 11.44 -14.83 -14.29
CA HIS A 4 12.72 -15.15 -14.93
C HIS A 4 13.73 -13.97 -14.89
N LEU A 5 13.23 -12.72 -14.85
CA LEU A 5 14.05 -11.52 -14.65
C LEU A 5 14.41 -11.29 -13.18
N LEU A 6 13.59 -11.77 -12.26
CA LEU A 6 13.72 -11.54 -10.82
C LEU A 6 14.58 -12.61 -10.14
N GLN A 7 14.42 -13.88 -10.53
CA GLN A 7 15.14 -15.02 -9.94
C GLN A 7 16.66 -14.86 -9.85
N PRO A 8 17.36 -14.34 -10.88
CA PRO A 8 18.80 -14.12 -10.80
C PRO A 8 19.22 -13.10 -9.72
N LEU A 9 18.32 -12.17 -9.36
CA LEU A 9 18.58 -11.08 -8.42
C LEU A 9 18.31 -11.45 -6.96
N VAL A 10 17.69 -12.61 -6.71
CA VAL A 10 17.45 -13.10 -5.35
C VAL A 10 18.79 -13.37 -4.65
N CYS A 11 19.01 -12.74 -3.49
CA CYS A 11 20.28 -12.89 -2.79
C CYS A 11 20.50 -14.32 -2.26
N GLU A 12 21.78 -14.73 -2.20
CA GLU A 12 22.15 -16.09 -1.71
C GLU A 12 21.66 -16.36 -0.28
N ARG A 13 21.64 -15.33 0.59
CA ARG A 13 21.14 -15.50 1.96
C ARG A 13 19.66 -15.88 1.97
N PHE A 14 18.85 -15.30 1.11
CA PHE A 14 17.44 -15.69 1.04
C PHE A 14 17.28 -17.13 0.56
N ARG A 15 18.13 -17.57 -0.36
CA ARG A 15 18.11 -18.94 -0.90
C ARG A 15 18.59 -19.97 0.12
N ASN A 16 19.68 -19.69 0.83
CA ASN A 16 20.46 -20.68 1.57
C ASN A 16 20.32 -20.58 3.11
N ASP A 17 19.88 -19.42 3.65
CA ASP A 17 19.71 -19.20 5.08
C ASP A 17 18.22 -19.17 5.45
N THR A 18 17.74 -20.26 6.04
CA THR A 18 16.33 -20.39 6.44
C THR A 18 15.91 -19.33 7.45
N ARG A 19 16.77 -18.98 8.42
CA ARG A 19 16.47 -17.96 9.43
C ARG A 19 16.31 -16.57 8.82
N TYR A 20 17.19 -16.24 7.87
CA TYR A 20 17.11 -14.99 7.13
C TYR A 20 15.83 -14.91 6.29
N ARG A 21 15.52 -15.98 5.54
CA ARG A 21 14.31 -16.08 4.73
C ARG A 21 13.04 -15.93 5.58
N GLU A 22 12.95 -16.64 6.70
CA GLU A 22 11.82 -16.52 7.62
C GLU A 22 11.70 -15.12 8.21
N GLY A 23 12.83 -14.47 8.51
CA GLY A 23 12.88 -13.08 8.97
C GLY A 23 12.32 -12.12 7.92
N HIS A 24 12.74 -12.27 6.67
CA HIS A 24 12.25 -11.48 5.55
C HIS A 24 10.74 -11.67 5.33
N LEU A 25 10.27 -12.94 5.24
CA LEU A 25 8.87 -13.27 5.07
C LEU A 25 7.99 -12.73 6.22
N ARG A 26 8.51 -12.74 7.45
CA ARG A 26 7.83 -12.18 8.61
C ARG A 26 7.66 -10.67 8.53
N VAL A 27 8.65 -9.96 7.97
CA VAL A 27 8.59 -8.50 7.76
C VAL A 27 7.61 -8.17 6.65
N VAL A 28 7.72 -8.82 5.50
CA VAL A 28 6.78 -8.64 4.39
C VAL A 28 5.36 -9.00 4.82
N ASN A 29 5.22 -10.11 5.57
CA ASN A 29 3.93 -10.64 6.05
C ASN A 29 2.89 -10.76 4.93
N ALA A 30 3.29 -11.32 3.79
CA ALA A 30 2.39 -11.62 2.69
C ALA A 30 1.37 -12.71 3.07
N LEU A 31 0.25 -12.75 2.37
CA LEU A 31 -0.73 -13.83 2.51
C LEU A 31 -0.10 -15.18 2.14
N PRO A 32 -0.54 -16.30 2.73
CA PRO A 32 0.07 -17.62 2.50
C PRO A 32 0.07 -18.06 1.03
N GLU A 33 -0.94 -17.66 0.29
CA GLU A 33 -1.08 -17.94 -1.13
C GLU A 33 -0.20 -17.04 -2.03
N ARG A 34 0.30 -15.92 -1.49
CA ARG A 34 1.14 -14.99 -2.23
C ARG A 34 2.59 -15.43 -2.22
N ARG A 35 3.14 -15.75 -3.37
CA ARG A 35 4.56 -16.06 -3.50
C ARG A 35 5.42 -14.83 -3.26
N VAL A 36 6.52 -15.01 -2.51
CA VAL A 36 7.52 -13.98 -2.24
C VAL A 36 8.87 -14.53 -2.69
N LEU A 37 9.53 -13.84 -3.60
CA LEU A 37 10.82 -14.25 -4.16
C LEU A 37 12.01 -13.83 -3.29
N GLY A 38 11.85 -12.77 -2.49
CA GLY A 38 12.85 -12.31 -1.53
C GLY A 38 13.79 -11.24 -2.04
N LEU A 39 13.37 -10.46 -3.04
CA LEU A 39 14.12 -9.29 -3.49
C LEU A 39 13.99 -8.13 -2.50
N HIS A 40 15.03 -7.31 -2.45
CA HIS A 40 14.97 -6.05 -1.71
C HIS A 40 14.50 -4.89 -2.61
N SER A 41 14.10 -3.79 -1.99
CA SER A 41 13.59 -2.62 -2.70
C SER A 41 14.52 -2.04 -3.77
N PRO A 42 15.87 -2.03 -3.62
CA PRO A 42 16.76 -1.54 -4.69
C PRO A 42 16.66 -2.36 -5.97
N GLU A 43 16.69 -3.69 -5.88
CA GLU A 43 16.60 -4.60 -7.02
C GLU A 43 15.24 -4.46 -7.72
N ILE A 44 14.15 -4.45 -6.94
CA ILE A 44 12.79 -4.24 -7.46
C ILE A 44 12.70 -2.92 -8.25
N LYS A 45 13.24 -1.83 -7.69
CA LYS A 45 13.27 -0.51 -8.37
C LYS A 45 14.11 -0.52 -9.64
N GLN A 46 15.23 -1.24 -9.63
CA GLN A 46 16.10 -1.34 -10.80
C GLN A 46 15.37 -2.06 -11.95
N VAL A 47 14.73 -3.20 -11.68
CA VAL A 47 13.94 -3.93 -12.67
C VAL A 47 12.80 -3.07 -13.21
N ALA A 48 12.03 -2.40 -12.32
CA ALA A 48 10.96 -1.51 -12.76
C ALA A 48 11.45 -0.38 -13.68
N LYS A 49 12.63 0.21 -13.40
CA LYS A 49 13.22 1.25 -14.25
C LYS A 49 13.70 0.70 -15.61
N SER A 50 14.24 -0.50 -15.66
CA SER A 50 14.64 -1.15 -16.92
C SER A 50 13.40 -1.43 -17.77
N LEU A 51 12.40 -2.10 -17.20
CA LEU A 51 11.13 -2.38 -17.88
C LEU A 51 10.40 -1.13 -18.34
N SER A 52 10.43 -0.04 -17.57
CA SER A 52 9.82 1.23 -17.97
C SER A 52 10.46 1.82 -19.25
N ARG A 53 11.79 1.66 -19.42
CA ARG A 53 12.54 2.23 -20.55
C ARG A 53 12.60 1.32 -21.78
N GLU A 54 12.82 0.05 -21.54
CA GLU A 54 13.23 -0.91 -22.57
C GLU A 54 12.16 -1.98 -22.82
N GLY A 55 11.10 -2.00 -21.97
CA GLY A 55 10.16 -3.10 -21.97
C GLY A 55 10.82 -4.41 -21.51
N GLY A 56 10.36 -5.52 -22.06
CA GLY A 56 10.91 -6.84 -21.75
C GLY A 56 9.96 -7.97 -22.05
N GLU A 57 10.47 -9.18 -21.94
CA GLU A 57 9.67 -10.39 -22.09
C GLU A 57 8.77 -10.61 -20.85
N VAL A 58 7.51 -10.91 -21.12
CA VAL A 58 6.51 -11.26 -20.12
C VAL A 58 5.96 -12.65 -20.43
N VAL A 59 6.00 -13.56 -19.49
CA VAL A 59 5.41 -14.90 -19.60
C VAL A 59 4.01 -14.88 -19.03
N MET A 60 3.02 -15.10 -19.88
CA MET A 60 1.60 -15.11 -19.48
C MET A 60 1.28 -16.40 -18.69
N PRO A 61 0.16 -16.44 -17.90
CA PRO A 61 -0.21 -17.62 -17.12
C PRO A 61 -0.44 -18.89 -17.95
N ASP A 62 -0.80 -18.75 -19.24
CA ASP A 62 -0.94 -19.84 -20.19
C ASP A 62 0.38 -20.36 -20.78
N GLY A 63 1.51 -19.78 -20.34
CA GLY A 63 2.85 -20.08 -20.86
C GLY A 63 3.23 -19.32 -22.13
N THR A 64 2.36 -18.45 -22.67
CA THR A 64 2.69 -17.64 -23.84
C THR A 64 3.74 -16.60 -23.50
N HIS A 65 4.78 -16.49 -24.32
CA HIS A 65 5.81 -15.46 -24.22
C HIS A 65 5.41 -14.24 -25.04
N ARG A 66 5.41 -13.07 -24.41
CA ARG A 66 5.09 -11.80 -25.04
C ARG A 66 6.22 -10.81 -24.85
N MET A 67 6.76 -10.30 -25.95
CA MET A 67 7.70 -9.18 -25.89
C MET A 67 6.93 -7.87 -25.78
N CYS A 68 7.17 -7.11 -24.71
CA CYS A 68 6.64 -5.77 -24.49
C CYS A 68 7.70 -4.75 -24.88
N ALA A 69 7.35 -3.75 -25.69
CA ALA A 69 8.30 -2.76 -26.20
C ALA A 69 8.65 -1.67 -25.17
N ASN A 70 7.82 -1.48 -24.16
CA ASN A 70 7.96 -0.43 -23.15
C ASN A 70 7.17 -0.76 -21.86
N GLY A 71 7.32 0.09 -20.84
CA GLY A 71 6.65 -0.08 -19.56
C GLY A 71 5.12 -0.09 -19.64
N ALA A 72 4.53 0.74 -20.52
CA ALA A 72 3.07 0.76 -20.67
C ALA A 72 2.52 -0.58 -21.19
N GLU A 73 3.25 -1.28 -22.03
CA GLU A 73 2.86 -2.63 -22.48
C GLU A 73 3.01 -3.68 -21.39
N VAL A 74 4.04 -3.55 -20.55
CA VAL A 74 4.20 -4.41 -19.35
C VAL A 74 3.06 -4.16 -18.37
N VAL A 75 2.67 -2.90 -18.13
CA VAL A 75 1.49 -2.57 -17.29
C VAL A 75 0.23 -3.24 -17.85
N ARG A 76 -0.05 -3.11 -19.15
CA ARG A 76 -1.20 -3.77 -19.78
C ARG A 76 -1.16 -5.30 -19.66
N ALA A 77 0.04 -5.89 -19.68
CA ALA A 77 0.17 -7.34 -19.48
C ALA A 77 -0.17 -7.74 -18.04
N PHE A 78 0.24 -6.97 -17.03
CA PHE A 78 -0.17 -7.19 -15.65
C PHE A 78 -1.68 -7.00 -15.44
N GLU A 79 -2.28 -5.98 -16.07
CA GLU A 79 -3.73 -5.73 -16.01
C GLU A 79 -4.58 -6.85 -16.61
N ALA A 80 -4.01 -7.62 -17.55
CA ALA A 80 -4.69 -8.68 -18.29
C ALA A 80 -4.77 -10.02 -17.55
N VAL A 81 -4.11 -10.14 -16.38
CA VAL A 81 -4.04 -11.41 -15.65
C VAL A 81 -4.72 -11.33 -14.29
N PRO A 82 -5.17 -12.46 -13.72
CA PRO A 82 -5.67 -12.50 -12.34
C PRO A 82 -4.58 -12.08 -11.34
N ASN A 83 -4.94 -11.28 -10.35
CA ASN A 83 -4.02 -10.77 -9.33
C ASN A 83 -3.30 -11.91 -8.57
N GLU A 84 -3.97 -13.03 -8.41
CA GLU A 84 -3.47 -14.23 -7.71
C GLU A 84 -2.31 -14.91 -8.48
N SER A 85 -2.17 -14.63 -9.78
CA SER A 85 -1.06 -15.15 -10.59
C SER A 85 0.25 -14.40 -10.36
N LEU A 86 0.19 -13.19 -9.82
CA LEU A 86 1.35 -12.34 -9.56
C LEU A 86 2.03 -12.71 -8.24
N CYS A 87 3.37 -12.71 -8.19
CA CYS A 87 4.08 -12.72 -6.92
C CYS A 87 4.12 -11.31 -6.29
N TYR A 88 4.53 -11.24 -5.03
CA TYR A 88 4.63 -9.98 -4.28
C TYR A 88 5.48 -8.93 -5.02
N GLU A 89 6.65 -9.32 -5.50
CA GLU A 89 7.56 -8.41 -6.19
C GLU A 89 6.99 -7.89 -7.52
N GLU A 90 6.23 -8.73 -8.23
CA GLU A 90 5.57 -8.33 -9.48
C GLU A 90 4.50 -7.26 -9.22
N THR A 91 3.73 -7.39 -8.15
CA THR A 91 2.75 -6.35 -7.75
C THR A 91 3.45 -5.04 -7.37
N VAL A 92 4.57 -5.10 -6.66
CA VAL A 92 5.38 -3.90 -6.34
C VAL A 92 5.94 -3.25 -7.61
N ILE A 93 6.47 -4.05 -8.55
CA ILE A 93 7.00 -3.57 -9.84
C ILE A 93 5.88 -2.92 -10.66
N TRP A 94 4.70 -3.52 -10.71
CA TRP A 94 3.55 -2.94 -11.39
C TRP A 94 3.23 -1.53 -10.86
N GLY A 95 3.20 -1.35 -9.55
CA GLY A 95 3.03 -0.03 -8.94
C GLY A 95 4.14 0.96 -9.30
N TYR A 96 5.40 0.53 -9.35
CA TYR A 96 6.50 1.39 -9.81
C TYR A 96 6.37 1.77 -11.29
N LEU A 97 5.97 0.85 -12.17
CA LEU A 97 5.73 1.14 -13.59
C LEU A 97 4.66 2.21 -13.76
N ILE A 98 3.51 2.08 -13.08
CA ILE A 98 2.46 3.12 -13.09
C ILE A 98 3.02 4.49 -12.67
N ASN A 99 3.88 4.52 -11.65
CA ASN A 99 4.49 5.77 -11.19
C ASN A 99 5.50 6.38 -12.18
N LEU A 100 6.15 5.56 -13.01
CA LEU A 100 7.16 5.96 -13.99
C LEU A 100 6.56 6.35 -15.35
N GLU A 101 5.34 5.88 -15.67
CA GLU A 101 4.70 6.17 -16.96
C GLU A 101 4.52 7.66 -17.22
N LYS A 102 4.73 8.05 -18.47
CA LYS A 102 4.46 9.40 -18.97
C LYS A 102 3.08 9.42 -19.63
N CYS A 103 2.05 9.71 -18.86
CA CYS A 103 0.66 9.68 -19.30
C CYS A 103 -0.14 10.83 -18.65
N SER A 104 -1.35 11.06 -19.15
CA SER A 104 -2.30 11.99 -18.54
C SER A 104 -2.74 11.54 -17.15
N LEU A 105 -3.39 12.44 -16.40
CA LEU A 105 -3.97 12.09 -15.09
C LEU A 105 -5.03 11.01 -15.25
N ASP A 106 -5.93 11.16 -16.22
CA ASP A 106 -7.04 10.20 -16.43
C ASP A 106 -6.54 8.80 -16.78
N GLU A 107 -5.55 8.68 -17.67
CA GLU A 107 -4.92 7.39 -17.99
C GLU A 107 -4.30 6.75 -16.74
N ARG A 108 -3.63 7.55 -15.92
CA ARG A 108 -3.01 7.04 -14.69
C ARG A 108 -4.04 6.60 -13.66
N LEU A 109 -5.14 7.35 -13.50
CA LEU A 109 -6.25 6.96 -12.63
C LEU A 109 -6.95 5.69 -13.12
N ALA A 110 -7.05 5.51 -14.46
CA ALA A 110 -7.56 4.27 -15.05
C ALA A 110 -6.66 3.07 -14.70
N MET A 111 -5.33 3.19 -14.81
CA MET A 111 -4.38 2.14 -14.37
C MET A 111 -4.56 1.84 -12.87
N LEU A 112 -4.73 2.87 -12.02
CA LEU A 112 -4.95 2.69 -10.59
C LEU A 112 -6.26 1.96 -10.27
N THR A 113 -7.30 2.16 -11.05
CA THR A 113 -8.57 1.44 -10.89
C THR A 113 -8.37 -0.08 -11.05
N ARG A 114 -7.35 -0.51 -11.81
CA ARG A 114 -6.98 -1.92 -11.97
C ARG A 114 -5.97 -2.37 -10.92
N TYR A 115 -5.04 -1.50 -10.54
CA TYR A 115 -3.94 -1.81 -9.61
C TYR A 115 -4.38 -1.88 -8.15
N VAL A 116 -5.21 -0.91 -7.68
CA VAL A 116 -5.60 -0.83 -6.26
C VAL A 116 -6.27 -2.11 -5.75
N PRO A 117 -7.17 -2.78 -6.52
CA PRO A 117 -7.72 -4.07 -6.13
C PRO A 117 -6.71 -5.23 -6.04
N ALA A 118 -5.52 -5.08 -6.64
CA ALA A 118 -4.46 -6.09 -6.54
C ALA A 118 -3.65 -6.00 -5.24
N LEU A 119 -3.76 -4.88 -4.50
CA LEU A 119 -3.07 -4.68 -3.25
C LEU A 119 -3.64 -5.59 -2.16
N ASP A 120 -2.80 -6.40 -1.55
CA ASP A 120 -3.16 -7.26 -0.43
C ASP A 120 -2.12 -7.25 0.69
N ASN A 121 -1.13 -6.34 0.59
CA ASN A 121 -0.03 -6.24 1.54
C ASN A 121 0.31 -4.78 1.85
N TRP A 122 0.73 -4.51 3.09
CA TRP A 122 1.12 -3.17 3.53
C TRP A 122 2.33 -2.62 2.75
N ALA A 123 3.30 -3.47 2.45
CA ALA A 123 4.52 -3.03 1.77
C ALA A 123 4.26 -2.67 0.30
N GLU A 124 3.36 -3.37 -0.39
CA GLU A 124 2.90 -3.03 -1.74
C GLU A 124 2.22 -1.66 -1.74
N CYS A 125 1.23 -1.49 -0.87
CA CYS A 125 0.46 -0.26 -0.74
C CYS A 125 1.33 0.94 -0.38
N ASP A 126 2.14 0.84 0.66
CA ASP A 126 2.96 1.93 1.18
C ASP A 126 4.09 2.29 0.21
N SER A 127 4.71 1.29 -0.43
CA SER A 127 5.73 1.51 -1.46
C SER A 127 5.17 2.29 -2.63
N TYR A 128 4.00 1.91 -3.14
CA TYR A 128 3.33 2.65 -4.19
C TYR A 128 3.08 4.10 -3.78
N CYS A 129 2.38 4.32 -2.66
CA CYS A 129 1.98 5.65 -2.20
C CYS A 129 3.18 6.57 -1.96
N ALA A 130 4.25 6.07 -1.32
CA ALA A 130 5.46 6.86 -1.04
C ALA A 130 6.21 7.30 -2.32
N HIS A 131 6.07 6.57 -3.42
CA HIS A 131 6.73 6.85 -4.69
C HIS A 131 5.84 7.54 -5.73
N ALA A 132 4.54 7.70 -5.47
CA ALA A 132 3.57 8.37 -6.34
C ALA A 132 3.72 9.91 -6.33
N LYS A 133 4.95 10.43 -6.47
CA LYS A 133 5.27 11.87 -6.36
C LYS A 133 4.51 12.74 -7.35
N TRP A 134 4.00 12.18 -8.44
CA TRP A 134 3.13 12.84 -9.39
C TRP A 134 1.83 13.36 -8.73
N MET A 135 1.33 12.67 -7.69
CA MET A 135 0.15 13.08 -6.93
C MET A 135 0.31 14.44 -6.24
N ALA A 136 1.54 14.84 -5.94
CA ALA A 136 1.80 16.17 -5.37
C ALA A 136 1.49 17.31 -6.35
N ARG A 137 1.57 17.04 -7.67
CA ARG A 137 1.36 18.00 -8.75
C ARG A 137 0.03 17.82 -9.48
N ALA A 138 -0.69 16.74 -9.20
CA ALA A 138 -1.98 16.43 -9.80
C ALA A 138 -3.04 17.43 -9.33
N ASP A 139 -4.09 17.60 -10.14
CA ASP A 139 -5.30 18.29 -9.70
C ASP A 139 -5.87 17.63 -8.46
N LYS A 140 -5.90 18.38 -7.36
CA LYS A 140 -6.26 17.85 -6.05
C LYS A 140 -7.73 17.48 -5.95
N ALA A 141 -8.61 18.22 -6.62
CA ALA A 141 -10.03 17.95 -6.60
C ALA A 141 -10.34 16.63 -7.32
N THR A 142 -9.76 16.43 -8.51
CA THR A 142 -9.89 15.19 -9.28
C THR A 142 -9.31 13.99 -8.50
N LEU A 143 -8.12 14.15 -7.92
CA LEU A 143 -7.48 13.08 -7.14
C LEU A 143 -8.31 12.75 -5.88
N TRP A 144 -8.85 13.75 -5.18
CA TRP A 144 -9.70 13.55 -4.01
C TRP A 144 -10.99 12.83 -4.38
N ALA A 145 -11.62 13.21 -5.48
CA ALA A 145 -12.81 12.53 -6.00
C ALA A 145 -12.51 11.06 -6.33
N PHE A 146 -11.35 10.78 -6.95
CA PHE A 146 -10.90 9.41 -7.23
C PHE A 146 -10.71 8.57 -5.97
N LEU A 147 -10.31 9.16 -4.84
CA LEU A 147 -10.11 8.44 -3.58
C LEU A 147 -11.43 8.05 -2.89
N GLN A 148 -12.55 8.72 -3.18
CA GLN A 148 -13.79 8.51 -2.43
C GLN A 148 -14.32 7.06 -2.48
N PRO A 149 -14.38 6.36 -3.62
CA PRO A 149 -14.78 4.96 -3.67
C PRO A 149 -13.90 4.05 -2.81
N TRP A 150 -12.58 4.31 -2.78
CA TRP A 150 -11.64 3.51 -2.01
C TRP A 150 -11.81 3.69 -0.49
N PHE A 151 -12.11 4.91 -0.02
CA PHE A 151 -12.50 5.11 1.39
C PHE A 151 -13.78 4.38 1.77
N CYS A 152 -14.67 4.13 0.82
CA CYS A 152 -15.95 3.44 1.03
C CYS A 152 -15.85 1.92 0.82
N SER A 153 -14.69 1.41 0.42
CA SER A 153 -14.52 -0.01 0.15
C SER A 153 -14.66 -0.86 1.42
N GLU A 154 -15.06 -2.12 1.23
CA GLU A 154 -15.05 -3.14 2.27
C GLU A 154 -13.72 -3.94 2.30
N ARG A 155 -12.74 -3.60 1.43
CA ARG A 155 -11.45 -4.29 1.35
C ARG A 155 -10.35 -3.49 2.03
N GLU A 156 -9.65 -4.12 2.96
CA GLU A 156 -8.68 -3.46 3.85
C GLU A 156 -7.64 -2.63 3.12
N PHE A 157 -7.01 -3.17 2.06
CA PHE A 157 -5.92 -2.47 1.37
C PHE A 157 -6.39 -1.41 0.38
N GLU A 158 -7.62 -1.48 -0.09
CA GLU A 158 -8.25 -0.40 -0.86
C GLU A 158 -8.49 0.83 0.05
N VAL A 159 -9.02 0.62 1.26
CA VAL A 159 -9.19 1.70 2.24
C VAL A 159 -7.82 2.20 2.72
N ARG A 160 -6.86 1.30 2.99
CA ARG A 160 -5.49 1.69 3.35
C ARG A 160 -4.84 2.56 2.28
N PHE A 161 -4.99 2.20 1.00
CA PHE A 161 -4.49 3.01 -0.11
C PHE A 161 -5.00 4.45 -0.02
N ALA A 162 -6.33 4.64 0.12
CA ALA A 162 -6.91 5.98 0.23
C ALA A 162 -6.38 6.75 1.45
N VAL A 163 -6.29 6.10 2.62
CA VAL A 163 -5.75 6.69 3.85
C VAL A 163 -4.29 7.10 3.70
N VAL A 164 -3.45 6.23 3.11
CA VAL A 164 -2.01 6.51 2.96
C VAL A 164 -1.75 7.57 1.88
N VAL A 165 -2.52 7.59 0.79
CA VAL A 165 -2.48 8.69 -0.18
C VAL A 165 -2.89 10.01 0.47
N ALA A 166 -3.95 10.04 1.26
CA ALA A 166 -4.37 11.23 1.99
C ALA A 166 -3.26 11.74 2.93
N MET A 167 -2.59 10.82 3.64
CA MET A 167 -1.47 11.14 4.51
C MET A 167 -0.29 11.79 3.77
N TYR A 168 0.07 11.27 2.60
CA TYR A 168 1.23 11.80 1.84
C TYR A 168 0.92 13.11 1.10
N TYR A 169 -0.30 13.28 0.59
CA TYR A 169 -0.57 14.30 -0.43
C TYR A 169 -1.66 15.31 -0.08
N PHE A 170 -2.39 15.12 1.04
CA PHE A 170 -3.50 15.99 1.46
C PHE A 170 -3.36 16.54 2.89
N LEU A 171 -2.28 16.25 3.62
CA LEU A 171 -2.03 16.86 4.94
C LEU A 171 -1.44 18.28 4.79
N ASN A 172 -2.30 19.21 4.43
CA ASN A 172 -2.06 20.66 4.37
C ASN A 172 -3.30 21.42 4.84
N GLU A 173 -3.21 22.73 5.02
CA GLU A 173 -4.29 23.57 5.58
C GLU A 173 -5.59 23.50 4.76
N GLU A 174 -5.50 23.43 3.43
CA GLU A 174 -6.66 23.40 2.54
C GLU A 174 -7.49 22.09 2.65
N TRP A 175 -6.83 20.96 2.93
CA TRP A 175 -7.44 19.64 2.85
C TRP A 175 -7.59 18.95 4.21
N LEU A 176 -6.98 19.48 5.27
CA LEU A 176 -6.90 18.83 6.58
C LEU A 176 -8.28 18.45 7.13
N ASP A 177 -9.22 19.39 7.09
CA ASP A 177 -10.59 19.17 7.61
C ASP A 177 -11.31 18.07 6.83
N LYS A 178 -11.19 18.07 5.50
CA LYS A 178 -11.76 17.02 4.65
C LYS A 178 -11.14 15.64 4.94
N VAL A 179 -9.84 15.60 5.18
CA VAL A 179 -9.14 14.36 5.56
C VAL A 179 -9.65 13.87 6.92
N PHE A 180 -9.77 14.76 7.90
CA PHE A 180 -10.26 14.41 9.24
C PHE A 180 -11.72 13.97 9.21
N GLU A 181 -12.59 14.67 8.51
CA GLU A 181 -13.98 14.28 8.30
C GLU A 181 -14.05 12.87 7.69
N ARG A 182 -13.23 12.61 6.67
CA ARG A 182 -13.26 11.34 5.95
C ARG A 182 -12.80 10.17 6.81
N ILE A 183 -11.70 10.31 7.58
CA ILE A 183 -11.25 9.22 8.46
C ILE A 183 -12.18 9.02 9.67
N ASN A 184 -12.83 10.08 10.16
CA ASN A 184 -13.83 9.99 11.22
C ASN A 184 -15.11 9.25 10.78
N GLY A 185 -15.43 9.32 9.49
CA GLY A 185 -16.57 8.63 8.89
C GLY A 185 -16.29 7.19 8.44
N LEU A 186 -15.09 6.64 8.68
CA LEU A 186 -14.78 5.26 8.32
C LEU A 186 -15.57 4.26 9.18
N ASN A 187 -16.26 3.35 8.52
CA ASN A 187 -16.93 2.24 9.20
C ASN A 187 -16.01 1.01 9.23
N PHE A 188 -15.22 0.89 10.31
CA PHE A 188 -14.26 -0.19 10.48
C PHE A 188 -14.89 -1.58 10.54
N ASP A 189 -16.15 -1.69 10.96
CA ASP A 189 -16.85 -2.98 11.09
C ASP A 189 -17.23 -3.57 9.72
N ARG A 190 -17.34 -2.73 8.69
CA ARG A 190 -17.60 -3.17 7.30
C ARG A 190 -16.35 -3.61 6.58
N ILE A 191 -15.17 -3.19 7.02
CA ILE A 191 -13.92 -3.48 6.35
C ILE A 191 -13.47 -4.91 6.66
N LYS A 192 -13.32 -5.71 5.63
CA LYS A 192 -12.91 -7.11 5.71
C LYS A 192 -11.39 -7.21 5.53
N SER A 193 -10.74 -7.92 6.46
CA SER A 193 -9.31 -8.22 6.40
C SER A 193 -9.08 -9.71 6.19
N LYS A 194 -8.08 -10.04 5.38
CA LYS A 194 -7.53 -11.40 5.27
C LYS A 194 -6.52 -11.73 6.37
N TYR A 195 -6.15 -10.75 7.21
CA TYR A 195 -5.19 -10.89 8.30
C TYR A 195 -5.90 -11.02 9.65
N LYS A 196 -5.55 -12.06 10.41
CA LYS A 196 -6.01 -12.20 11.79
C LYS A 196 -5.19 -11.31 12.71
N THR A 197 -5.87 -10.69 13.68
CA THR A 197 -5.21 -9.94 14.75
C THR A 197 -5.06 -10.85 15.98
N ALA A 198 -3.86 -10.91 16.53
CA ALA A 198 -3.63 -11.56 17.82
C ALA A 198 -2.79 -10.64 18.71
N LYS A 199 -3.33 -10.27 19.89
CA LYS A 199 -2.67 -9.37 20.86
C LYS A 199 -2.19 -8.05 20.21
N GLY A 200 -3.02 -7.46 19.33
CA GLY A 200 -2.72 -6.20 18.63
C GLY A 200 -1.64 -6.30 17.55
N LYS A 201 -1.31 -7.52 17.08
CA LYS A 201 -0.39 -7.73 15.96
C LYS A 201 -1.10 -8.50 14.86
N PRO A 202 -0.96 -8.09 13.59
CA PRO A 202 -1.53 -8.83 12.49
C PRO A 202 -0.84 -10.20 12.37
N LYS A 203 -1.63 -11.24 12.23
CA LYS A 203 -1.17 -12.56 11.82
C LYS A 203 -1.80 -12.87 10.48
N VAL A 204 -1.06 -13.52 9.61
CA VAL A 204 -1.60 -14.01 8.36
C VAL A 204 -2.75 -14.98 8.65
N ALA A 205 -3.88 -14.82 7.98
CA ALA A 205 -4.98 -15.73 8.06
C ALA A 205 -4.55 -17.11 7.53
N GLN A 206 -4.85 -18.17 8.27
CA GLN A 206 -4.68 -19.52 7.74
C GLN A 206 -5.74 -19.74 6.64
N GLN A 207 -5.37 -20.50 5.60
CA GLN A 207 -6.25 -20.85 4.50
C GLN A 207 -7.60 -21.36 5.03
N GLY A 208 -8.72 -20.85 4.52
CA GLY A 208 -10.07 -21.27 4.90
C GLY A 208 -10.68 -20.57 6.13
N THR A 209 -10.00 -19.68 6.81
CA THR A 209 -10.51 -19.01 8.01
C THR A 209 -10.60 -17.49 7.84
N VAL A 210 -11.44 -17.04 6.92
CA VAL A 210 -11.68 -15.60 6.66
C VAL A 210 -12.99 -15.18 7.31
N GLN A 211 -13.09 -15.14 8.63
CA GLN A 211 -14.22 -14.51 9.31
C GLN A 211 -13.77 -13.69 10.51
N GLY A 212 -14.31 -12.45 10.59
CA GLY A 212 -14.26 -11.62 11.78
C GLY A 212 -12.88 -11.11 12.14
N THR A 213 -12.07 -10.74 11.16
CA THR A 213 -10.77 -10.14 11.43
C THR A 213 -10.85 -8.63 11.40
N GLU A 214 -10.39 -8.02 12.48
CA GLU A 214 -10.29 -6.56 12.56
C GLU A 214 -9.36 -6.03 11.46
N PRO A 215 -9.71 -4.92 10.79
CA PRO A 215 -8.89 -4.33 9.72
C PRO A 215 -7.68 -3.61 10.32
N TYR A 216 -6.73 -4.36 10.85
CA TYR A 216 -5.56 -3.84 11.56
C TYR A 216 -4.75 -2.86 10.71
N TYR A 217 -4.55 -3.16 9.43
CA TYR A 217 -3.74 -2.31 8.56
C TYR A 217 -4.41 -0.98 8.22
N VAL A 218 -5.75 -0.92 8.14
CA VAL A 218 -6.48 0.35 8.03
C VAL A 218 -6.37 1.13 9.34
N ARG A 219 -6.62 0.49 10.49
CA ARG A 219 -6.50 1.13 11.83
C ARG A 219 -5.09 1.71 12.03
N MET A 220 -4.07 0.94 11.69
CA MET A 220 -2.67 1.40 11.73
C MET A 220 -2.39 2.53 10.72
N GLY A 221 -2.98 2.48 9.53
CA GLY A 221 -2.88 3.54 8.52
C GLY A 221 -3.46 4.86 9.03
N VAL A 222 -4.65 4.83 9.63
CA VAL A 222 -5.28 6.01 10.27
C VAL A 222 -4.43 6.53 11.43
N ALA A 223 -3.94 5.65 12.29
CA ALA A 223 -3.05 6.03 13.39
C ALA A 223 -1.75 6.69 12.88
N TRP A 224 -1.18 6.20 11.79
CA TRP A 224 0.00 6.78 11.15
C TRP A 224 -0.30 8.15 10.52
N LEU A 225 -1.44 8.28 9.84
CA LEU A 225 -1.91 9.55 9.29
C LEU A 225 -2.04 10.60 10.41
N LEU A 226 -2.69 10.26 11.52
CA LEU A 226 -2.86 11.16 12.66
C LEU A 226 -1.52 11.54 13.32
N ALA A 227 -0.60 10.60 13.50
CA ALA A 227 0.73 10.90 14.02
C ALA A 227 1.54 11.81 13.08
N THR A 228 1.33 11.69 11.76
CA THR A 228 1.93 12.56 10.75
C THR A 228 1.29 13.95 10.77
N ALA A 229 -0.04 14.03 10.92
CA ALA A 229 -0.78 15.28 11.07
C ALA A 229 -0.37 16.02 12.34
N LEU A 230 -0.20 15.31 13.46
CA LEU A 230 0.24 15.87 14.75
C LEU A 230 1.56 16.63 14.62
N ALA A 231 2.50 16.11 13.82
CA ALA A 231 3.80 16.74 13.60
C ALA A 231 3.72 18.06 12.81
N LYS A 232 2.61 18.31 12.11
CA LYS A 232 2.39 19.49 11.28
C LYS A 232 1.35 20.46 11.88
N PHE A 233 0.30 19.90 12.49
CA PHE A 233 -0.91 20.60 12.94
C PHE A 233 -1.26 20.14 14.36
N LEU A 234 -0.40 20.51 15.32
CA LEU A 234 -0.43 19.99 16.70
C LEU A 234 -1.80 20.13 17.36
N ASP A 235 -2.28 21.37 17.53
CA ASP A 235 -3.50 21.63 18.30
C ASP A 235 -4.74 21.14 17.54
N THR A 236 -4.82 21.41 16.25
CA THR A 236 -5.93 20.96 15.38
C THR A 236 -6.06 19.42 15.42
N THR A 237 -4.94 18.70 15.40
CA THR A 237 -4.97 17.22 15.43
C THR A 237 -5.42 16.72 16.81
N ARG A 238 -4.96 17.32 17.89
CA ARG A 238 -5.41 16.96 19.26
C ARG A 238 -6.91 17.19 19.44
N ASP A 239 -7.39 18.37 19.04
CA ASP A 239 -8.79 18.74 19.17
C ASP A 239 -9.67 17.81 18.33
N PHE A 240 -9.23 17.48 17.12
CA PHE A 240 -9.90 16.49 16.30
C PHE A 240 -9.96 15.13 17.01
N VAL A 241 -8.84 14.59 17.49
CA VAL A 241 -8.84 13.25 18.13
C VAL A 241 -9.71 13.21 19.39
N ARG A 242 -9.72 14.28 20.21
CA ARG A 242 -10.57 14.38 21.40
C ARG A 242 -12.06 14.38 21.09
N SER A 243 -12.46 14.99 19.96
CA SER A 243 -13.86 15.12 19.53
C SER A 243 -14.32 14.05 18.54
N SER A 244 -13.41 13.20 18.08
CA SER A 244 -13.70 12.19 17.03
C SER A 244 -14.47 10.98 17.56
N ASN A 245 -15.14 10.29 16.64
CA ASN A 245 -15.77 8.99 16.87
C ASN A 245 -14.83 7.81 16.55
N LEU A 246 -13.52 8.05 16.50
CA LEU A 246 -12.56 6.99 16.20
C LEU A 246 -12.58 5.89 17.28
N PRO A 247 -12.50 4.61 16.91
CA PRO A 247 -12.40 3.52 17.87
C PRO A 247 -11.22 3.71 18.83
N GLU A 248 -11.42 3.31 20.10
CA GLU A 248 -10.43 3.48 21.16
C GLU A 248 -9.07 2.85 20.84
N ASP A 249 -9.08 1.72 20.14
CA ASP A 249 -7.86 1.02 19.71
C ASP A 249 -7.10 1.80 18.63
N VAL A 250 -7.80 2.52 17.72
CA VAL A 250 -7.17 3.43 16.75
C VAL A 250 -6.50 4.59 17.49
N VAL A 251 -7.14 5.15 18.49
CA VAL A 251 -6.56 6.22 19.33
C VAL A 251 -5.32 5.71 20.08
N LYS A 252 -5.38 4.50 20.67
CA LYS A 252 -4.21 3.85 21.29
C LYS A 252 -3.05 3.64 20.31
N LEU A 253 -3.34 3.20 19.10
CA LEU A 253 -2.35 3.05 18.02
C LEU A 253 -1.74 4.41 17.63
N TYR A 254 -2.54 5.45 17.51
CA TYR A 254 -2.08 6.81 17.24
C TYR A 254 -1.12 7.32 18.33
N ILE A 255 -1.48 7.21 19.61
CA ILE A 255 -0.61 7.62 20.72
C ILE A 255 0.72 6.87 20.66
N ARG A 256 0.68 5.57 20.39
CA ARG A 256 1.90 4.76 20.22
C ARG A 256 2.75 5.27 19.06
N LYS A 257 2.15 5.52 17.89
CA LYS A 257 2.84 6.05 16.71
C LYS A 257 3.43 7.44 16.93
N ALA A 258 2.73 8.30 17.64
CA ALA A 258 3.24 9.62 18.01
C ALA A 258 4.49 9.52 18.88
N ARG A 259 4.53 8.56 19.83
CA ARG A 259 5.70 8.32 20.70
C ARG A 259 6.89 7.67 19.95
N GLU A 260 6.63 6.84 18.95
CA GLU A 260 7.65 6.21 18.12
C GLU A 260 8.30 7.20 17.13
N SER A 261 7.64 8.31 16.83
CA SER A 261 8.11 9.30 15.87
C SER A 261 9.08 10.29 16.51
N PHE A 262 10.27 10.42 15.95
CA PHE A 262 11.26 11.44 16.39
C PHE A 262 10.69 12.86 16.43
N ARG A 263 9.74 13.19 15.54
CA ARG A 263 9.12 14.53 15.46
C ARG A 263 8.10 14.80 16.56
N THR A 264 7.54 13.77 17.17
CA THR A 264 6.43 13.89 18.11
C THR A 264 6.64 13.12 19.42
N SER A 265 7.81 12.49 19.61
CA SER A 265 8.11 11.69 20.83
C SER A 265 8.01 12.49 22.12
N ASN A 266 8.31 13.80 22.07
CA ASN A 266 8.26 14.71 23.22
C ASN A 266 6.95 15.51 23.30
N VAL A 267 5.98 15.20 22.45
CA VAL A 267 4.71 15.90 22.35
C VAL A 267 3.63 15.07 23.03
N VAL A 268 2.82 15.70 23.90
CA VAL A 268 1.60 15.06 24.42
C VAL A 268 0.61 14.92 23.27
N ALA A 269 0.23 13.68 22.94
CA ALA A 269 -0.60 13.38 21.77
C ALA A 269 -2.09 13.71 21.97
N LEU A 270 -2.55 13.83 23.24
CA LEU A 270 -3.91 14.17 23.65
C LEU A 270 -3.93 15.30 24.66
#